data_6e44b09e519ca45b58ea2de84e15737d
#
_entry.id   6e44b09e519ca45b58ea2de84e15737d
#
_cell.length_a   1.000
_cell.length_b   1.000
_cell.length_c   1.000
_cell.angle_alpha   90.00
_cell.angle_beta   90.00
_cell.angle_gamma   90.00
#
_symmetry.space_group_name_H-M   'P 1'
#
loop_
_entity.id
_entity.type
_entity.pdbx_description
1 polymer ?
#
loop_
_entity_poly.entity_id
_entity_poly.type
_entity_poly.pdbx_seq_one_letter_code
_entity_poly.pdbx_strand_id
1 'polypeptide(L)'
;MTKLFSCHFNMDTNRVEARFEDGTTLAIDCIAIEDEYGNTPAQRAELDWLLYNKPLEYAQIVLKGEMEHYLSLGCDHSRLED
;
A
#
# COMPACT_ATOMS: atom_id res chain seq x y z
N MET A 1 14.50 -13.34 -7.82
CA MET A 1 13.48 -12.29 -7.75
C MET A 1 14.11 -10.98 -7.30
N THR A 2 13.77 -9.91 -7.97
CA THR A 2 14.40 -8.62 -7.71
C THR A 2 13.87 -8.01 -6.43
N LYS A 3 14.76 -7.46 -5.64
CA LYS A 3 14.41 -6.84 -4.38
C LYS A 3 13.94 -5.41 -4.56
N LEU A 4 12.97 -5.01 -3.75
CA LEU A 4 12.48 -3.65 -3.74
C LEU A 4 13.53 -2.73 -3.10
N PHE A 5 13.92 -1.70 -3.83
CA PHE A 5 14.99 -0.79 -3.40
C PHE A 5 14.42 0.42 -2.65
N SER A 6 13.40 1.08 -3.22
CA SER A 6 12.81 2.25 -2.59
C SER A 6 11.41 2.47 -3.13
N CYS A 7 10.60 3.22 -2.39
CA CYS A 7 9.26 3.59 -2.80
C CYS A 7 9.01 5.05 -2.48
N HIS A 8 8.24 5.68 -3.34
CA HIS A 8 7.89 7.07 -3.19
C HIS A 8 6.46 7.29 -3.62
N PHE A 9 5.66 7.93 -2.76
CA PHE A 9 4.28 8.26 -3.11
C PHE A 9 4.25 9.60 -3.83
N ASN A 10 3.72 9.59 -5.05
CA ASN A 10 3.59 10.80 -5.86
C ASN A 10 2.16 11.31 -5.74
N MET A 11 1.99 12.42 -5.03
CA MET A 11 0.66 12.99 -4.79
C MET A 11 0.01 13.55 -6.04
N ASP A 12 0.82 13.97 -7.01
CA ASP A 12 0.29 14.54 -8.25
C ASP A 12 -0.41 13.49 -9.12
N THR A 13 0.10 12.26 -9.10
CA THR A 13 -0.46 11.18 -9.91
C THR A 13 -1.24 10.16 -9.07
N ASN A 14 -1.19 10.25 -7.74
CA ASN A 14 -1.78 9.29 -6.82
C ASN A 14 -1.22 7.89 -7.05
N ARG A 15 0.10 7.80 -7.26
CA ARG A 15 0.77 6.52 -7.50
C ARG A 15 1.96 6.37 -6.59
N VAL A 16 2.22 5.13 -6.19
CA VAL A 16 3.45 4.79 -5.49
C VAL A 16 4.45 4.31 -6.54
N GLU A 17 5.59 4.98 -6.62
CA GLU A 17 6.63 4.62 -7.56
C GLU A 17 7.61 3.71 -6.84
N ALA A 18 7.61 2.44 -7.20
CA ALA A 18 8.46 1.44 -6.60
C ALA A 18 9.67 1.18 -7.49
N ARG A 19 10.85 1.32 -6.92
CA ARG A 19 12.09 1.10 -7.65
C ARG A 19 12.77 -0.16 -7.13
N PHE A 20 13.19 -1.01 -8.06
CA PHE A 20 13.84 -2.27 -7.73
C PHE A 20 15.35 -2.16 -7.93
N GLU A 21 16.08 -3.13 -7.35
CA GLU A 21 17.53 -3.13 -7.39
C GLU A 21 18.09 -3.24 -8.81
N ASP A 22 17.34 -3.86 -9.72
CA ASP A 22 17.80 -4.01 -11.11
C ASP A 22 17.54 -2.77 -11.97
N GLY A 23 17.03 -1.69 -11.36
CA GLY A 23 16.74 -0.47 -12.09
C GLY A 23 15.33 -0.37 -12.63
N THR A 24 14.53 -1.40 -12.45
CA THR A 24 13.14 -1.41 -12.89
C THR A 24 12.30 -0.50 -11.99
N THR A 25 11.34 0.19 -12.57
CA THR A 25 10.40 1.02 -11.80
C THR A 25 8.98 0.57 -12.12
N LEU A 26 8.17 0.44 -11.08
CA LEU A 26 6.76 0.07 -11.21
C LEU A 26 5.92 1.15 -10.54
N ALA A 27 4.85 1.57 -11.21
CA ALA A 27 3.92 2.55 -10.64
C ALA A 27 2.66 1.82 -10.18
N ILE A 28 2.31 1.97 -8.91
CA ILE A 28 1.13 1.36 -8.32
C ILE A 28 0.05 2.42 -8.23
N ASP A 29 -1.07 2.17 -8.90
CA ASP A 29 -2.20 3.11 -8.91
C ASP A 29 -2.96 2.98 -7.59
N CYS A 30 -2.80 3.97 -6.72
CA CYS A 30 -3.41 3.93 -5.40
C CYS A 30 -4.93 4.03 -5.45
N ILE A 31 -5.46 4.73 -6.46
CA ILE A 31 -6.91 4.84 -6.61
C ILE A 31 -7.51 3.48 -6.95
N ALA A 32 -6.87 2.73 -7.83
CA ALA A 32 -7.33 1.38 -8.17
C ALA A 32 -7.29 0.46 -6.97
N ILE A 33 -6.23 0.55 -6.16
CA ILE A 33 -6.11 -0.25 -4.95
C ILE A 33 -7.22 0.11 -3.96
N GLU A 34 -7.49 1.38 -3.79
CA GLU A 34 -8.53 1.83 -2.89
C GLU A 34 -9.91 1.36 -3.35
N ASP A 35 -10.16 1.41 -4.66
CA ASP A 35 -11.43 0.94 -5.22
C ASP A 35 -11.62 -0.56 -5.02
N GLU A 36 -10.53 -1.32 -5.10
CA GLU A 36 -10.61 -2.77 -4.97
C GLU A 36 -10.66 -3.23 -3.52
N TYR A 37 -9.90 -2.61 -2.65
CA TYR A 37 -9.73 -3.10 -1.27
C TYR A 37 -10.30 -2.19 -0.20
N GLY A 38 -10.53 -0.93 -0.50
CA GLY A 38 -11.03 0.02 0.49
C GLY A 38 -12.54 0.02 0.58
N ASN A 39 -13.12 -1.07 1.06
CA ASN A 39 -14.58 -1.24 1.09
C ASN A 39 -15.25 -0.53 2.27
N THR A 40 -14.50 -0.23 3.32
CA THR A 40 -15.03 0.46 4.49
C THR A 40 -14.16 1.67 4.79
N PRO A 41 -14.70 2.66 5.54
CA PRO A 41 -13.88 3.81 5.94
C PRO A 41 -12.62 3.42 6.71
N ALA A 42 -12.71 2.38 7.54
CA ALA A 42 -11.55 1.91 8.30
C ALA A 42 -10.46 1.38 7.37
N GLN A 43 -10.85 0.63 6.34
CA GLN A 43 -9.89 0.10 5.38
C GLN A 43 -9.25 1.21 4.57
N ARG A 44 -10.02 2.21 4.16
CA ARG A 44 -9.48 3.35 3.42
C ARG A 44 -8.51 4.16 4.27
N ALA A 45 -8.84 4.35 5.54
CA ALA A 45 -7.95 5.05 6.45
C ALA A 45 -6.64 4.32 6.62
N GLU A 46 -6.67 2.99 6.68
CA GLU A 46 -5.47 2.19 6.81
C GLU A 46 -4.60 2.30 5.56
N LEU A 47 -5.21 2.26 4.39
CA LEU A 47 -4.49 2.42 3.13
C LEU A 47 -3.80 3.79 3.07
N ASP A 48 -4.51 4.84 3.44
CA ASP A 48 -3.95 6.18 3.46
C ASP A 48 -2.79 6.28 4.44
N TRP A 49 -2.95 5.70 5.63
CA TRP A 49 -1.91 5.70 6.63
C TRP A 49 -0.62 5.06 6.12
N LEU A 50 -0.76 3.92 5.44
CA LEU A 50 0.40 3.24 4.85
C LEU A 50 1.07 4.10 3.79
N LEU A 51 0.28 4.74 2.94
CA LEU A 51 0.82 5.57 1.88
C LEU A 51 1.68 6.72 2.41
N TYR A 52 1.21 7.37 3.46
CA TYR A 52 1.90 8.54 3.97
C TYR A 52 3.01 8.22 4.96
N ASN A 53 2.93 7.09 5.62
CA ASN A 53 3.88 6.73 6.66
C ASN A 53 4.84 5.61 6.27
N LYS A 54 4.37 4.64 5.48
CA LYS A 54 5.15 3.47 5.13
C LYS A 54 4.91 3.03 3.69
N PRO A 55 5.27 3.87 2.71
CA PRO A 55 5.02 3.52 1.31
C PRO A 55 5.75 2.26 0.85
N LEU A 56 6.89 1.96 1.45
CA LEU A 56 7.62 0.73 1.13
C LEU A 56 6.81 -0.50 1.52
N GLU A 57 6.23 -0.49 2.71
CA GLU A 57 5.37 -1.58 3.16
C GLU A 57 4.13 -1.70 2.31
N TYR A 58 3.53 -0.57 1.97
CA TYR A 58 2.37 -0.55 1.09
C TYR A 58 2.68 -1.27 -0.22
N ALA A 59 3.80 -0.92 -0.84
CA ALA A 59 4.18 -1.54 -2.10
C ALA A 59 4.45 -3.04 -1.94
N GLN A 60 5.10 -3.43 -0.86
CA GLN A 60 5.39 -4.84 -0.62
C GLN A 60 4.11 -5.66 -0.48
N ILE A 61 3.13 -5.14 0.24
CA ILE A 61 1.86 -5.82 0.45
C ILE A 61 1.11 -5.98 -0.88
N VAL A 62 1.07 -4.91 -1.67
CA VAL A 62 0.41 -4.93 -2.97
C VAL A 62 1.08 -5.94 -3.91
N LEU A 63 2.40 -5.91 -3.97
CA LEU A 63 3.14 -6.78 -4.88
C LEU A 63 3.06 -8.24 -4.50
N LYS A 64 2.91 -8.53 -3.22
CA LYS A 64 2.74 -9.90 -2.74
C LYS A 64 1.32 -10.39 -2.86
N GLY A 65 0.38 -9.50 -3.17
CA GLY A 65 -1.03 -9.86 -3.25
C GLY A 65 -1.66 -10.15 -1.91
N GLU A 66 -1.16 -9.51 -0.85
CA GLU A 66 -1.63 -9.75 0.52
C GLU A 66 -2.47 -8.62 1.08
N MET A 67 -2.88 -7.67 0.24
CA MET A 67 -3.58 -6.49 0.73
C MET A 67 -4.90 -6.84 1.43
N GLU A 68 -5.66 -7.77 0.86
CA GLU A 68 -6.92 -8.18 1.46
C GLU A 68 -6.71 -8.77 2.86
N HIS A 69 -5.72 -9.65 2.98
CA HIS A 69 -5.39 -10.26 4.26
C HIS A 69 -4.93 -9.20 5.27
N TYR A 70 -4.05 -8.31 4.81
CA TYR A 70 -3.53 -7.26 5.68
C TYR A 70 -4.64 -6.37 6.22
N LEU A 71 -5.56 -5.95 5.35
CA LEU A 71 -6.63 -5.05 5.76
C LEU A 71 -7.57 -5.69 6.77
N SER A 72 -7.82 -6.97 6.63
CA SER A 72 -8.68 -7.66 7.58
C SER A 72 -8.03 -7.70 8.97
N LEU A 73 -6.72 -7.88 9.04
CA LEU A 73 -5.99 -7.86 10.30
C LEU A 73 -5.84 -6.43 10.84
N GLY A 74 -5.58 -5.50 9.94
CA GLY A 74 -5.37 -4.11 10.34
C GLY A 74 -6.58 -3.48 10.98
N CYS A 75 -7.75 -3.77 10.44
CA CYS A 75 -8.99 -3.23 11.00
C CYS A 75 -9.26 -3.77 12.39
N ASP A 76 -9.00 -5.07 12.57
CA ASP A 76 -9.16 -5.69 13.89
C ASP A 76 -8.15 -5.11 14.88
N HIS A 77 -6.94 -4.90 14.40
CA HIS A 77 -5.89 -4.34 15.22
C HIS A 77 -6.28 -2.97 15.75
N SER A 78 -6.86 -2.13 14.91
CA SER A 78 -7.29 -0.80 15.31
C SER A 78 -8.31 -0.83 16.43
N ARG A 79 -9.23 -1.79 16.37
CA ARG A 79 -10.23 -1.92 17.41
C ARG A 79 -9.65 -2.36 18.73
N LEU A 80 -8.68 -3.23 18.68
CA LEU A 80 -8.06 -3.76 19.90
C LEU A 80 -7.33 -2.69 20.69
N GLU A 81 -6.90 -1.68 20.04
CA GLU A 81 -6.16 -0.61 20.71
C GLU A 81 -7.05 0.36 21.45
N ASP A 82 -8.30 0.29 21.23
CA ASP A 82 -9.25 1.13 21.95
C ASP A 82 -9.42 0.68 23.41
#